data_25448906893cec931c4564ba4f858fae
#
_entry.id   25448906893cec931c4564ba4f858fae
#
_cell.length_a   1.000
_cell.length_b   1.000
_cell.length_c   1.000
_cell.angle_alpha   90.00
_cell.angle_beta   90.00
_cell.angle_gamma   90.00
#
_symmetry.space_group_name_H-M   'P 1'
#
loop_
_entity.id
_entity.type
_entity.pdbx_description
1 polymer ?
#
loop_
_entity_poly.entity_id
_entity_poly.type
_entity_poly.pdbx_seq_one_letter_code
_entity_poly.pdbx_strand_id
1 'polypeptide(L)'
;MIWKRLRRLRSERGYTLVELLVVLAIFTTVVTALVSLFTSGAKAELDMNRRFEAQQNARLALDRMRRELHCASGITATPNTAVSSITVTLPSQCPSAGGATLSVVYDTSLVSANRYRVRRTANSTTVVIADYVTTANGNAFTYTPNSATTRALLHVDFQVNMNPNEGWKTWRLIDDIVLRNTLRQ
;
A
#
# COMPACT_ATOMS: atom_id res chain seq x y z
N MET A 1 65.49 44.03 19.67
CA MET A 1 65.50 42.89 18.73
C MET A 1 64.08 42.36 18.44
N ILE A 2 63.09 43.25 18.27
CA ILE A 2 61.63 42.85 18.15
C ILE A 2 61.05 43.27 16.78
N TRP A 3 61.78 44.02 15.95
CA TRP A 3 61.23 44.56 14.72
C TRP A 3 61.37 43.70 13.44
N LYS A 4 61.97 42.51 13.53
CA LYS A 4 62.16 41.62 12.36
C LYS A 4 61.06 40.57 12.16
N ARG A 5 60.08 40.43 13.07
CA ARG A 5 59.02 39.42 12.94
C ARG A 5 57.73 39.88 12.24
N LEU A 6 57.57 41.21 12.04
CA LEU A 6 56.34 41.75 11.48
C LEU A 6 56.32 41.89 9.92
N ARG A 7 57.43 41.51 9.25
CA ARG A 7 57.54 41.63 7.79
C ARG A 7 57.14 40.39 6.99
N ARG A 8 56.67 39.28 7.66
CA ARG A 8 56.31 38.02 7.00
C ARG A 8 54.80 37.87 6.71
N LEU A 9 53.97 38.80 7.10
CA LEU A 9 52.52 38.71 6.94
C LEU A 9 51.94 39.53 5.79
N ARG A 10 52.78 40.03 4.89
CA ARG A 10 52.33 40.92 3.82
C ARG A 10 52.72 40.41 2.43
N SER A 11 52.34 39.17 2.12
CA SER A 11 52.24 38.71 0.75
C SER A 11 50.84 38.07 0.59
N GLU A 12 49.81 38.81 0.90
CA GLU A 12 48.46 38.50 0.48
C GLU A 12 48.36 38.83 -1.00
N ARG A 13 48.66 37.88 -1.86
CA ARG A 13 48.25 37.98 -3.26
C ARG A 13 46.72 37.91 -3.24
N GLY A 14 46.08 39.06 -3.46
CA GLY A 14 44.63 39.11 -3.61
C GLY A 14 44.21 38.25 -4.81
N TYR A 15 43.16 37.48 -4.63
CA TYR A 15 42.55 36.73 -5.73
C TYR A 15 42.12 37.68 -6.84
N THR A 16 42.37 37.30 -8.08
CA THR A 16 41.85 38.03 -9.22
C THR A 16 40.34 37.82 -9.34
N LEU A 17 39.62 38.83 -9.84
CA LEU A 17 38.18 38.75 -10.05
C LEU A 17 37.80 37.57 -10.96
N VAL A 18 38.64 37.26 -11.95
CA VAL A 18 38.45 36.10 -12.85
C VAL A 18 38.58 34.78 -12.11
N GLU A 19 39.55 34.64 -11.20
CA GLU A 19 39.75 33.40 -10.39
C GLU A 19 38.56 33.15 -9.50
N LEU A 20 37.98 34.19 -8.89
CA LEU A 20 36.80 34.12 -8.07
C LEU A 20 35.54 33.71 -8.89
N LEU A 21 35.40 34.22 -10.11
CA LEU A 21 34.34 33.84 -11.05
C LEU A 21 34.42 32.35 -11.45
N VAL A 22 35.63 31.89 -11.77
CA VAL A 22 35.84 30.46 -12.13
C VAL A 22 35.51 29.54 -10.94
N VAL A 23 35.96 29.89 -9.74
CA VAL A 23 35.68 29.13 -8.53
C VAL A 23 34.16 29.06 -8.26
N LEU A 24 33.45 30.19 -8.37
CA LEU A 24 31.99 30.24 -8.21
C LEU A 24 31.27 29.40 -9.28
N ALA A 25 31.73 29.43 -10.53
CA ALA A 25 31.13 28.64 -11.60
C ALA A 25 31.29 27.13 -11.33
N ILE A 26 32.47 26.68 -10.91
CA ILE A 26 32.70 25.28 -10.54
C ILE A 26 31.88 24.92 -9.29
N PHE A 27 31.88 25.76 -8.28
CA PHE A 27 31.13 25.51 -7.04
C PHE A 27 29.63 25.37 -7.29
N THR A 28 29.04 26.24 -8.12
CA THR A 28 27.60 26.13 -8.46
C THR A 28 27.26 24.85 -9.18
N THR A 29 28.11 24.37 -10.10
CA THR A 29 27.89 23.08 -10.79
C THR A 29 27.95 21.91 -9.82
N VAL A 30 28.92 21.89 -8.91
CA VAL A 30 29.06 20.83 -7.88
C VAL A 30 27.86 20.84 -6.92
N VAL A 31 27.47 22.01 -6.42
CA VAL A 31 26.31 22.14 -5.51
C VAL A 31 25.02 21.70 -6.20
N THR A 32 24.81 22.08 -7.46
CA THR A 32 23.63 21.65 -8.22
C THR A 32 23.57 20.13 -8.39
N ALA A 33 24.71 19.49 -8.68
CA ALA A 33 24.79 18.04 -8.78
C ALA A 33 24.47 17.35 -7.43
N LEU A 34 25.01 17.86 -6.33
CA LEU A 34 24.71 17.35 -4.98
C LEU A 34 23.23 17.49 -4.63
N VAL A 35 22.62 18.65 -4.85
CA VAL A 35 21.20 18.87 -4.60
C VAL A 35 20.34 17.91 -5.42
N SER A 36 20.69 17.68 -6.68
CA SER A 36 19.99 16.72 -7.55
C SER A 36 20.04 15.28 -6.98
N LEU A 37 21.21 14.85 -6.50
CA LEU A 37 21.36 13.53 -5.87
C LEU A 37 20.53 13.39 -4.59
N PHE A 38 20.59 14.41 -3.70
CA PHE A 38 19.80 14.39 -2.46
C PHE A 38 18.29 14.40 -2.73
N THR A 39 17.81 15.20 -3.66
CA THR A 39 16.39 15.26 -4.00
C THR A 39 15.89 13.96 -4.63
N SER A 40 16.72 13.31 -5.46
CA SER A 40 16.41 12.01 -6.05
C SER A 40 16.35 10.91 -4.96
N GLY A 41 17.33 10.91 -4.05
CA GLY A 41 17.35 9.98 -2.92
C GLY A 41 16.14 10.14 -2.00
N ALA A 42 15.80 11.37 -1.61
CA ALA A 42 14.64 11.64 -0.77
C ALA A 42 13.32 11.22 -1.43
N LYS A 43 13.16 11.45 -2.74
CA LYS A 43 11.99 10.98 -3.48
C LYS A 43 11.90 9.47 -3.52
N ALA A 44 13.01 8.77 -3.73
CA ALA A 44 13.06 7.31 -3.74
C ALA A 44 12.69 6.73 -2.37
N GLU A 45 13.20 7.31 -1.28
CA GLU A 45 12.86 6.89 0.09
C GLU A 45 11.36 7.06 0.39
N LEU A 46 10.77 8.20 0.04
CA LEU A 46 9.34 8.44 0.19
C LEU A 46 8.50 7.43 -0.59
N ASP A 47 8.89 7.10 -1.82
CA ASP A 47 8.19 6.10 -2.66
C ASP A 47 8.28 4.70 -2.04
N MET A 48 9.45 4.31 -1.52
CA MET A 48 9.64 3.04 -0.82
C MET A 48 8.78 2.94 0.45
N ASN A 49 8.77 3.96 1.29
CA ASN A 49 7.98 3.97 2.52
C ASN A 49 6.48 3.86 2.24
N ARG A 50 5.97 4.61 1.27
CA ARG A 50 4.57 4.52 0.84
C ARG A 50 4.20 3.13 0.34
N ARG A 51 5.05 2.50 -0.46
CA ARG A 51 4.84 1.13 -0.94
C ARG A 51 4.79 0.14 0.21
N PHE A 52 5.70 0.26 1.15
CA PHE A 52 5.75 -0.61 2.32
C PHE A 52 4.47 -0.49 3.16
N GLU A 53 4.01 0.73 3.45
CA GLU A 53 2.75 0.98 4.17
C GLU A 53 1.54 0.37 3.45
N ALA A 54 1.45 0.55 2.13
CA ALA A 54 0.35 0.00 1.35
C ALA A 54 0.35 -1.54 1.35
N GLN A 55 1.53 -2.16 1.26
CA GLN A 55 1.68 -3.61 1.36
C GLN A 55 1.29 -4.14 2.74
N GLN A 56 1.73 -3.47 3.82
CA GLN A 56 1.35 -3.83 5.17
C GLN A 56 -0.17 -3.74 5.38
N ASN A 57 -0.79 -2.65 4.95
CA ASN A 57 -2.24 -2.46 5.07
C ASN A 57 -3.01 -3.55 4.33
N ALA A 58 -2.60 -3.90 3.10
CA ALA A 58 -3.22 -4.98 2.35
C ALA A 58 -3.07 -6.35 3.03
N ARG A 59 -1.90 -6.65 3.60
CA ARG A 59 -1.68 -7.90 4.36
C ARG A 59 -2.54 -7.97 5.61
N LEU A 60 -2.60 -6.89 6.38
CA LEU A 60 -3.45 -6.81 7.58
C LEU A 60 -4.93 -6.98 7.25
N ALA A 61 -5.38 -6.40 6.13
CA ALA A 61 -6.74 -6.59 5.62
C ALA A 61 -7.01 -8.07 5.30
N LEU A 62 -6.12 -8.73 4.57
CA LEU A 62 -6.25 -10.16 4.26
C LEU A 62 -6.23 -11.03 5.50
N ASP A 63 -5.35 -10.78 6.46
CA ASP A 63 -5.30 -11.55 7.71
C ASP A 63 -6.59 -11.40 8.53
N ARG A 64 -7.19 -10.22 8.53
CA ARG A 64 -8.50 -10.01 9.13
C ARG A 64 -9.59 -10.79 8.39
N MET A 65 -9.62 -10.69 7.07
CA MET A 65 -10.57 -11.43 6.23
C MET A 65 -10.41 -12.94 6.42
N ARG A 66 -9.19 -13.49 6.44
CA ARG A 66 -8.93 -14.90 6.69
C ARG A 66 -9.54 -15.38 7.98
N ARG A 67 -9.34 -14.66 9.09
CA ARG A 67 -9.89 -15.04 10.40
C ARG A 67 -11.42 -15.12 10.37
N GLU A 68 -12.08 -14.18 9.71
CA GLU A 68 -13.53 -14.17 9.60
C GLU A 68 -14.04 -15.23 8.62
N LEU A 69 -13.41 -15.38 7.46
CA LEU A 69 -13.80 -16.34 6.43
C LEU A 69 -13.60 -17.81 6.84
N HIS A 70 -12.55 -18.12 7.61
CA HIS A 70 -12.38 -19.46 8.15
C HIS A 70 -13.49 -19.89 9.11
N CYS A 71 -14.11 -18.94 9.76
CA CYS A 71 -15.21 -19.12 10.69
C CYS A 71 -16.59 -19.02 10.00
N ALA A 72 -16.66 -18.42 8.82
CA ALA A 72 -17.90 -18.15 8.10
C ALA A 72 -18.68 -19.42 7.76
N SER A 73 -20.01 -19.35 7.87
CA SER A 73 -20.92 -20.41 7.44
C SER A 73 -21.30 -20.33 5.97
N GLY A 74 -21.16 -19.15 5.34
CA GLY A 74 -21.46 -18.98 3.93
C GLY A 74 -21.03 -17.63 3.38
N ILE A 75 -20.98 -17.56 2.05
CA ILE A 75 -20.76 -16.32 1.28
C ILE A 75 -21.90 -16.19 0.27
N THR A 76 -22.44 -14.98 0.19
CA THR A 76 -23.37 -14.58 -0.88
C THR A 76 -22.62 -13.71 -1.86
N ALA A 77 -22.40 -14.23 -3.07
CA ALA A 77 -21.79 -13.58 -4.20
C ALA A 77 -22.14 -14.34 -5.49
N THR A 78 -21.94 -13.72 -6.65
CA THR A 78 -22.08 -14.42 -7.94
C THR A 78 -20.96 -15.44 -8.07
N PRO A 79 -21.29 -16.75 -8.22
CA PRO A 79 -20.28 -17.80 -8.30
C PRO A 79 -19.33 -17.63 -9.50
N ASN A 80 -18.05 -17.93 -9.29
CA ASN A 80 -17.01 -17.99 -10.32
C ASN A 80 -16.87 -16.71 -11.15
N THR A 81 -17.33 -15.59 -10.60
CA THR A 81 -17.24 -14.27 -11.24
C THR A 81 -16.53 -13.31 -10.30
N ALA A 82 -15.61 -12.52 -10.84
CA ALA A 82 -14.95 -11.46 -10.06
C ALA A 82 -15.95 -10.34 -9.76
N VAL A 83 -16.13 -10.03 -8.48
CA VAL A 83 -17.10 -9.05 -7.99
C VAL A 83 -16.42 -8.03 -7.08
N SER A 84 -17.02 -6.85 -6.97
CA SER A 84 -16.56 -5.78 -6.09
C SER A 84 -17.14 -5.87 -4.67
N SER A 85 -18.11 -6.75 -4.43
CA SER A 85 -18.75 -6.90 -3.12
C SER A 85 -19.13 -8.34 -2.85
N ILE A 86 -18.92 -8.77 -1.61
CA ILE A 86 -19.34 -10.07 -1.09
C ILE A 86 -20.00 -9.89 0.27
N THR A 87 -20.99 -10.71 0.57
CA THR A 87 -21.60 -10.77 1.90
C THR A 87 -21.22 -12.08 2.57
N VAL A 88 -20.64 -12.01 3.76
CA VAL A 88 -20.15 -13.12 4.55
C VAL A 88 -21.05 -13.31 5.77
N THR A 89 -21.56 -14.52 5.99
CA THR A 89 -22.35 -14.85 7.17
C THR A 89 -21.45 -15.50 8.22
N LEU A 90 -21.32 -14.83 9.37
CA LEU A 90 -20.58 -15.32 10.53
C LEU A 90 -21.56 -15.89 11.54
N PRO A 91 -21.47 -17.19 11.89
CA PRO A 91 -22.29 -17.77 12.93
C PRO A 91 -21.91 -17.22 14.32
N SER A 92 -22.79 -17.36 15.28
CA SER A 92 -22.64 -16.83 16.65
C SER A 92 -21.36 -17.28 17.37
N GLN A 93 -20.81 -18.42 16.99
CA GLN A 93 -19.56 -18.96 17.54
C GLN A 93 -18.30 -18.24 17.05
N CYS A 94 -18.41 -17.41 15.99
CA CYS A 94 -17.29 -16.63 15.51
C CYS A 94 -16.92 -15.53 16.50
N PRO A 95 -15.65 -15.35 16.86
CA PRO A 95 -15.24 -14.26 17.76
C PRO A 95 -15.66 -12.87 17.28
N SER A 96 -15.65 -12.67 15.97
CA SER A 96 -16.06 -11.39 15.34
C SER A 96 -17.58 -11.17 15.31
N ALA A 97 -18.38 -12.20 15.60
CA ALA A 97 -19.83 -12.13 15.55
C ALA A 97 -20.46 -11.63 16.87
N GLY A 98 -19.69 -11.62 17.98
CA GLY A 98 -20.19 -11.10 19.26
C GLY A 98 -21.32 -11.90 19.89
N GLY A 99 -21.43 -13.21 19.61
CA GLY A 99 -22.44 -14.13 20.19
C GLY A 99 -23.77 -14.21 19.42
N ALA A 100 -23.95 -13.47 18.35
CA ALA A 100 -25.11 -13.56 17.45
C ALA A 100 -24.64 -13.76 16.00
N THR A 101 -25.49 -14.33 15.15
CA THR A 101 -25.19 -14.41 13.72
C THR A 101 -25.03 -13.00 13.13
N LEU A 102 -23.91 -12.76 12.47
CA LEU A 102 -23.54 -11.46 11.93
C LEU A 102 -23.33 -11.53 10.41
N SER A 103 -23.98 -10.63 9.70
CA SER A 103 -23.70 -10.40 8.27
C SER A 103 -22.63 -9.32 8.12
N VAL A 104 -21.56 -9.65 7.43
CA VAL A 104 -20.43 -8.76 7.14
C VAL A 104 -20.32 -8.58 5.64
N VAL A 105 -20.34 -7.32 5.19
CA VAL A 105 -20.13 -6.99 3.79
C VAL A 105 -18.70 -6.52 3.61
N TYR A 106 -17.99 -7.17 2.70
CA TYR A 106 -16.71 -6.70 2.17
C TYR A 106 -16.93 -6.12 0.79
N ASP A 107 -16.61 -4.86 0.59
CA ASP A 107 -16.78 -4.20 -0.69
C ASP A 107 -15.59 -3.32 -1.04
N THR A 108 -15.44 -3.05 -2.33
CA THR A 108 -14.51 -2.07 -2.86
C THR A 108 -15.28 -0.82 -3.25
N SER A 109 -14.86 0.34 -2.75
CA SER A 109 -15.45 1.63 -3.13
C SER A 109 -14.46 2.48 -3.91
N LEU A 110 -14.91 3.04 -5.02
CA LEU A 110 -14.12 3.97 -5.84
C LEU A 110 -13.89 5.27 -5.05
N VAL A 111 -12.64 5.73 -5.00
CA VAL A 111 -12.24 6.99 -4.36
C VAL A 111 -11.86 8.04 -5.40
N SER A 112 -11.11 7.63 -6.40
CA SER A 112 -10.70 8.44 -7.55
C SER A 112 -10.37 7.51 -8.73
N ALA A 113 -10.04 8.06 -9.90
CA ALA A 113 -9.72 7.26 -11.06
C ALA A 113 -8.73 6.13 -10.72
N ASN A 114 -9.16 4.87 -10.92
CA ASN A 114 -8.39 3.64 -10.67
C ASN A 114 -7.89 3.44 -9.23
N ARG A 115 -8.45 4.15 -8.24
CA ARG A 115 -8.14 3.95 -6.82
C ARG A 115 -9.39 3.54 -6.05
N TYR A 116 -9.34 2.38 -5.45
CA TYR A 116 -10.41 1.82 -4.63
C TYR A 116 -9.96 1.67 -3.18
N ARG A 117 -10.92 1.67 -2.27
CA ARG A 117 -10.75 1.26 -0.88
C ARG A 117 -11.50 -0.03 -0.65
N VAL A 118 -10.88 -0.98 0.06
CA VAL A 118 -11.58 -2.14 0.59
C VAL A 118 -12.19 -1.77 1.93
N ARG A 119 -13.50 -1.98 2.06
CA ARG A 119 -14.26 -1.67 3.26
C ARG A 119 -14.85 -2.95 3.84
N ARG A 120 -15.02 -2.93 5.12
CA ARG A 120 -15.77 -3.94 5.89
C ARG A 120 -16.93 -3.24 6.58
N THR A 121 -18.17 -3.66 6.31
CA THR A 121 -19.37 -3.16 6.94
C THR A 121 -20.02 -4.26 7.77
N ALA A 122 -20.25 -3.97 9.03
CA ALA A 122 -20.95 -4.86 9.96
C ALA A 122 -21.75 -4.01 10.97
N ASN A 123 -22.99 -4.39 11.28
CA ASN A 123 -23.86 -3.65 12.22
C ASN A 123 -23.93 -2.14 11.89
N SER A 124 -24.11 -1.81 10.62
CA SER A 124 -24.16 -0.42 10.11
C SER A 124 -22.85 0.37 10.31
N THR A 125 -21.79 -0.25 10.79
CA THR A 125 -20.47 0.38 10.93
C THR A 125 -19.56 -0.04 9.78
N THR A 126 -19.05 0.95 9.04
CA THR A 126 -18.13 0.74 7.93
C THR A 126 -16.71 1.15 8.32
N VAL A 127 -15.76 0.25 8.12
CA VAL A 127 -14.33 0.49 8.37
C VAL A 127 -13.54 0.23 7.11
N VAL A 128 -12.65 1.15 6.74
CA VAL A 128 -11.68 0.93 5.66
C VAL A 128 -10.60 -0.01 6.17
N ILE A 129 -10.38 -1.12 5.47
CA ILE A 129 -9.38 -2.14 5.83
C ILE A 129 -8.15 -2.14 4.92
N ALA A 130 -8.30 -1.70 3.67
CA ALA A 130 -7.19 -1.45 2.76
C ALA A 130 -7.46 -0.24 1.87
N ASP A 131 -6.41 0.48 1.49
CA ASP A 131 -6.48 1.61 0.57
C ASP A 131 -5.51 1.38 -0.61
N TYR A 132 -5.59 2.24 -1.62
CA TYR A 132 -4.75 2.20 -2.82
C TYR A 132 -4.88 0.92 -3.65
N VAL A 133 -6.05 0.27 -3.59
CA VAL A 133 -6.36 -0.89 -4.43
C VAL A 133 -6.70 -0.39 -5.84
N THR A 134 -6.08 -1.00 -6.85
CA THR A 134 -6.20 -0.64 -8.27
C THR A 134 -6.71 -1.80 -9.12
N THR A 135 -7.34 -2.79 -8.49
CA THR A 135 -7.93 -3.95 -9.18
C THR A 135 -8.94 -3.50 -10.23
N ALA A 136 -8.95 -4.14 -11.38
CA ALA A 136 -9.81 -3.76 -12.50
C ALA A 136 -11.29 -3.65 -12.08
N ASN A 137 -11.89 -2.48 -12.27
CA ASN A 137 -13.27 -2.15 -11.87
C ASN A 137 -13.59 -2.41 -10.38
N GLY A 138 -12.58 -2.50 -9.52
CA GLY A 138 -12.75 -2.85 -8.11
C GLY A 138 -13.11 -4.31 -7.85
N ASN A 139 -13.12 -5.18 -8.84
CA ASN A 139 -13.51 -6.59 -8.72
C ASN A 139 -12.37 -7.41 -8.09
N ALA A 140 -12.30 -7.39 -6.77
CA ALA A 140 -11.23 -8.00 -5.99
C ALA A 140 -11.55 -9.40 -5.46
N PHE A 141 -12.80 -9.86 -5.58
CA PHE A 141 -13.29 -11.08 -4.94
C PHE A 141 -13.88 -12.05 -5.97
N THR A 142 -13.47 -13.32 -5.94
CA THR A 142 -14.10 -14.39 -6.72
C THR A 142 -14.47 -15.53 -5.81
N TYR A 143 -15.76 -15.80 -5.70
CA TYR A 143 -16.28 -16.89 -4.87
C TYR A 143 -16.50 -18.16 -5.70
N THR A 144 -15.87 -19.25 -5.27
CA THR A 144 -16.14 -20.60 -5.81
C THR A 144 -16.91 -21.40 -4.76
N PRO A 145 -18.16 -21.80 -5.05
CA PRO A 145 -18.98 -22.56 -4.11
C PRO A 145 -18.40 -23.95 -3.85
N ASN A 146 -18.80 -24.57 -2.75
CA ASN A 146 -18.48 -25.98 -2.48
C ASN A 146 -19.09 -26.91 -3.52
N SER A 147 -18.39 -28.00 -3.77
CA SER A 147 -18.89 -29.13 -4.56
C SER A 147 -18.83 -30.40 -3.74
N ALA A 148 -19.21 -31.53 -4.32
CA ALA A 148 -19.11 -32.83 -3.64
C ALA A 148 -17.68 -33.20 -3.19
N THR A 149 -16.66 -32.65 -3.87
CA THR A 149 -15.24 -32.97 -3.66
C THR A 149 -14.40 -31.81 -3.18
N THR A 150 -14.87 -30.58 -3.31
CA THR A 150 -14.09 -29.37 -3.00
C THR A 150 -14.83 -28.46 -2.03
N ARG A 151 -14.09 -27.83 -1.11
CA ARG A 151 -14.63 -26.83 -0.19
C ARG A 151 -14.83 -25.51 -0.91
N ALA A 152 -15.76 -24.71 -0.41
CA ALA A 152 -15.93 -23.35 -0.87
C ALA A 152 -14.65 -22.55 -0.68
N LEU A 153 -14.33 -21.73 -1.68
CA LEU A 153 -13.11 -20.91 -1.77
C LEU A 153 -13.46 -19.48 -2.08
N LEU A 154 -12.82 -18.56 -1.40
CA LEU A 154 -12.78 -17.14 -1.80
C LEU A 154 -11.39 -16.80 -2.30
N HIS A 155 -11.28 -16.52 -3.57
CA HIS A 155 -10.10 -15.93 -4.18
C HIS A 155 -10.14 -14.41 -4.00
N VAL A 156 -9.07 -13.84 -3.44
CA VAL A 156 -8.91 -12.40 -3.22
C VAL A 156 -7.70 -11.92 -4.01
N ASP A 157 -7.90 -10.91 -4.84
CA ASP A 157 -6.84 -10.30 -5.65
C ASP A 157 -6.76 -8.79 -5.39
N PHE A 158 -5.84 -8.40 -4.55
CA PHE A 158 -5.54 -7.00 -4.28
C PHE A 158 -4.34 -6.54 -5.09
N GLN A 159 -4.58 -5.72 -6.08
CA GLN A 159 -3.54 -4.98 -6.76
C GLN A 159 -3.39 -3.63 -6.05
N VAL A 160 -2.23 -3.36 -5.49
CA VAL A 160 -1.96 -2.14 -4.70
C VAL A 160 -0.97 -1.27 -5.43
N ASN A 161 -1.33 0.00 -5.64
CA ASN A 161 -0.48 0.98 -6.28
C ASN A 161 -0.70 2.38 -5.66
N MET A 162 0.34 2.91 -5.02
CA MET A 162 0.32 4.24 -4.43
C MET A 162 0.28 5.37 -5.45
N ASN A 163 0.71 5.09 -6.69
CA ASN A 163 0.64 6.02 -7.81
C ASN A 163 -0.10 5.36 -8.98
N PRO A 164 -1.45 5.43 -9.02
CA PRO A 164 -2.26 4.76 -10.03
C PRO A 164 -1.91 5.13 -11.49
N ASN A 165 -1.26 6.27 -11.70
CA ASN A 165 -0.81 6.73 -13.02
C ASN A 165 0.46 6.02 -13.51
N GLU A 166 1.14 5.27 -12.63
CA GLU A 166 2.35 4.50 -12.95
C GLU A 166 2.09 3.01 -12.79
N GLY A 167 1.50 2.37 -13.80
CA GLY A 167 1.06 0.96 -13.76
C GLY A 167 2.17 -0.05 -13.44
N TRP A 168 3.43 0.26 -13.77
CA TRP A 168 4.59 -0.59 -13.49
C TRP A 168 4.97 -0.67 -11.99
N LYS A 169 4.40 0.20 -11.15
CA LYS A 169 4.59 0.21 -9.70
C LYS A 169 3.53 -0.61 -8.94
N THR A 170 2.70 -1.36 -9.65
CA THR A 170 1.65 -2.17 -9.03
C THR A 170 2.24 -3.39 -8.35
N TRP A 171 1.86 -3.59 -7.08
CA TRP A 171 2.14 -4.81 -6.34
C TRP A 171 0.85 -5.62 -6.18
N ARG A 172 0.92 -6.93 -6.42
CA ARG A 172 -0.24 -7.82 -6.41
C ARG A 172 -0.18 -8.77 -5.24
N LEU A 173 -1.22 -8.80 -4.44
CA LEU A 173 -1.42 -9.72 -3.33
C LEU A 173 -2.60 -10.61 -3.63
N ILE A 174 -2.33 -11.90 -3.83
CA ILE A 174 -3.33 -12.92 -4.13
C ILE A 174 -3.41 -13.87 -2.94
N ASP A 175 -4.63 -14.26 -2.59
CA ASP A 175 -4.89 -15.24 -1.56
C ASP A 175 -6.12 -16.07 -1.87
N ASP A 176 -6.04 -17.36 -1.56
CA ASP A 176 -7.13 -18.33 -1.69
C ASP A 176 -7.56 -18.78 -0.29
N ILE A 177 -8.70 -18.27 0.16
CA ILE A 177 -9.21 -18.50 1.50
C ILE A 177 -10.30 -19.57 1.47
N VAL A 178 -10.00 -20.74 2.07
CA VAL A 178 -10.94 -21.85 2.15
C VAL A 178 -11.93 -21.64 3.30
N LEU A 179 -13.23 -21.77 3.02
CA LEU A 179 -14.29 -21.73 4.02
C LEU A 179 -14.41 -23.11 4.69
N ARG A 180 -14.08 -23.16 5.98
CA ARG A 180 -14.02 -24.44 6.71
C ARG A 180 -15.38 -24.96 7.19
N ASN A 181 -16.35 -24.06 7.40
CA ASN A 181 -17.65 -24.39 8.01
C ASN A 181 -18.79 -24.62 6.99
N THR A 182 -18.54 -24.49 5.68
CA THR A 182 -19.57 -24.64 4.65
C THR A 182 -20.03 -26.08 4.43
N LEU A 183 -19.34 -27.11 4.98
CA LEU A 183 -19.69 -28.51 4.86
C LEU A 183 -20.49 -29.03 6.07
N ARG A 184 -20.86 -28.19 7.04
CA ARG A 184 -21.59 -28.59 8.25
C ARG A 184 -23.09 -28.26 8.20
N GLN A 185 -23.63 -28.02 7.02
CA GLN A 185 -25.07 -27.82 6.81
C GLN A 185 -25.71 -29.11 6.30
#